data_cb44d1614270bd9d847b9e005797eab4
#
_entry.id   cb44d1614270bd9d847b9e005797eab4
#
_cell.length_a   1.000
_cell.length_b   1.000
_cell.length_c   1.000
_cell.angle_alpha   90.00
_cell.angle_beta   90.00
_cell.angle_gamma   90.00
#
_symmetry.space_group_name_H-M   'P 1'
#
loop_
_entity.id
_entity.type
_entity.pdbx_description
1 polymer ?
#
loop_
_entity_poly.entity_id
_entity_poly.type
_entity_poly.pdbx_seq_one_letter_code
_entity_poly.pdbx_strand_id
1 'polypeptide(L)' 'MKGTVKWYDKVKGYGFLQTEDDKDIFIHRSGLESAYVELEADQMVEFEVEQRDKGPVAIKVKRVE' A
#
# COMPACT_ATOMS: atom_id res chain seq x y z
N MET A 1 -10.32 0.01 -3.64
CA MET A 1 -9.38 -0.03 -4.79
C MET A 1 -8.41 -1.18 -4.60
N LYS A 2 -8.08 -1.88 -5.65
CA LYS A 2 -7.16 -3.01 -5.60
C LYS A 2 -5.89 -2.71 -6.38
N GLY A 3 -4.79 -3.31 -5.94
CA GLY A 3 -3.52 -3.18 -6.63
C GLY A 3 -2.55 -4.22 -6.12
N THR A 4 -1.28 -4.08 -6.49
CA THR A 4 -0.22 -4.99 -6.06
C THR A 4 0.87 -4.20 -5.36
N VAL A 5 1.55 -4.87 -4.43
CA VAL A 5 2.71 -4.27 -3.77
C VAL A 5 3.88 -4.28 -4.73
N LYS A 6 4.39 -3.10 -5.03
CA LYS A 6 5.58 -2.98 -5.87
C LYS A 6 6.82 -3.34 -5.08
N TRP A 7 6.96 -2.75 -3.90
CA TRP A 7 7.95 -3.13 -2.91
C TRP A 7 7.56 -2.52 -1.56
N TYR A 8 8.04 -3.10 -0.49
CA TYR A 8 7.78 -2.60 0.86
C TYR A 8 8.97 -2.91 1.76
N ASP A 9 9.47 -1.89 2.45
CA ASP A 9 10.57 -2.03 3.40
C ASP A 9 9.99 -2.18 4.81
N LYS A 10 10.06 -3.38 5.35
CA LYS A 10 9.50 -3.68 6.68
C LYS A 10 10.24 -2.95 7.80
N VAL A 11 11.52 -2.69 7.62
CA VAL A 11 12.34 -2.02 8.63
C VAL A 11 11.98 -0.54 8.70
N LYS A 12 11.93 0.11 7.54
CA LYS A 12 11.59 1.53 7.46
C LYS A 12 10.09 1.78 7.54
N GLY A 13 9.28 0.79 7.21
CA GLY A 13 7.82 0.87 7.31
C GLY A 13 7.17 1.66 6.19
N TYR A 14 7.71 1.61 4.97
CA TYR A 14 7.09 2.26 3.83
C TYR A 14 7.42 1.54 2.52
N GLY A 15 6.67 1.87 1.49
CA GLY A 15 6.87 1.31 0.16
C GLY A 15 5.90 1.91 -0.84
N PHE A 16 5.68 1.19 -1.93
CA PHE A 16 4.78 1.61 -2.98
C PHE A 16 3.87 0.48 -3.42
N LEU A 17 2.61 0.84 -3.67
CA LEU A 17 1.63 -0.02 -4.31
C LEU A 17 1.46 0.43 -5.74
N GLN A 18 1.14 -0.51 -6.63
CA GLN A 18 0.84 -0.20 -8.02
C GLN A 18 -0.64 -0.49 -8.27
N THR A 19 -1.35 0.50 -8.81
CA THR A 19 -2.77 0.35 -9.16
C THR A 19 -2.92 -0.37 -10.49
N GLU A 20 -4.16 -0.73 -10.84
CA GLU A 20 -4.47 -1.41 -12.11
C GLU A 20 -4.10 -0.56 -13.33
N ASP A 21 -4.11 0.76 -13.20
CA ASP A 21 -3.73 1.68 -14.27
C ASP A 21 -2.27 2.15 -14.17
N ASP A 22 -1.42 1.32 -13.55
CA ASP A 22 0.04 1.49 -13.48
C ASP A 22 0.50 2.75 -12.74
N LYS A 23 -0.30 3.24 -11.81
CA LYS A 23 0.09 4.37 -10.96
C LYS A 23 0.71 3.88 -9.67
N ASP A 24 1.76 4.56 -9.22
CA ASP A 24 2.41 4.27 -7.96
C ASP A 24 1.74 5.06 -6.84
N ILE A 25 1.36 4.35 -5.77
CA ILE A 25 0.74 4.95 -4.59
C ILE A 25 1.62 4.65 -3.38
N PHE A 26 2.02 5.69 -2.67
CA PHE A 26 2.84 5.54 -1.46
C PHE A 26 2.05 4.84 -0.36
N ILE A 27 2.70 3.92 0.35
CA ILE A 27 2.13 3.26 1.52
C ILE A 27 3.12 3.37 2.69
N HIS A 28 2.60 3.78 3.83
CA HIS A 28 3.33 3.79 5.10
C HIS A 28 2.66 2.77 6.02
N ARG A 29 3.43 2.19 6.95
CA ARG A 29 2.85 1.19 7.88
C ARG A 29 1.65 1.70 8.65
N SER A 30 1.56 3.01 8.88
CA SER A 30 0.38 3.60 9.52
C SER A 30 -0.88 3.51 8.67
N GLY A 31 -0.73 3.26 7.38
CA GLY A 31 -1.86 3.05 6.46
C GLY A 31 -2.34 1.62 6.37
N LEU A 32 -1.70 0.70 7.07
CA LEU A 32 -2.14 -0.70 7.10
C LEU A 32 -3.39 -0.81 8.00
N GLU A 33 -4.33 -1.63 7.58
CA GLU A 33 -5.54 -1.86 8.36
C GLU A 33 -5.25 -2.49 9.72
N SER A 34 -4.21 -3.32 9.76
CA SER A 34 -3.79 -4.00 10.98
C SER A 34 -2.27 -4.00 11.07
N ALA A 35 -1.75 -3.92 12.31
CA ALA A 35 -0.32 -4.04 12.56
C ALA A 35 0.25 -5.40 12.14
N TYR A 36 -0.60 -6.39 11.94
CA TYR A 36 -0.20 -7.74 11.56
C TYR A 36 -0.20 -7.96 10.05
N VAL A 37 -0.59 -6.97 9.27
CA VAL A 37 -0.56 -7.08 7.80
C VAL A 37 0.90 -7.03 7.36
N GLU A 38 1.34 -8.07 6.67
CA GLU A 38 2.65 -8.10 6.05
C GLU A 38 2.51 -7.94 4.55
N LEU A 39 3.29 -7.05 3.97
CA LEU A 39 3.28 -6.79 2.54
C LEU A 39 4.52 -7.38 1.90
N GLU A 40 4.30 -8.13 0.83
CA GLU A 40 5.38 -8.72 0.04
C GLU A 40 5.26 -8.24 -1.40
N ALA A 41 6.39 -8.22 -2.11
CA ALA A 41 6.38 -7.84 -3.52
C ALA A 41 5.40 -8.71 -4.30
N ASP A 42 4.65 -8.10 -5.20
CA ASP A 42 3.64 -8.74 -6.04
C ASP A 42 2.41 -9.24 -5.28
N GLN A 43 2.32 -8.96 -3.98
CA GLN A 43 1.14 -9.29 -3.19
C GLN A 43 -0.04 -8.41 -3.61
N MET A 44 -1.19 -9.02 -3.89
CA MET A 44 -2.41 -8.27 -4.16
C MET A 44 -3.00 -7.71 -2.88
N VAL A 45 -3.38 -6.46 -2.90
CA VAL A 45 -3.94 -5.75 -1.75
C VAL A 45 -5.16 -4.95 -2.16
N GLU A 46 -6.00 -4.67 -1.18
CA GLU A 46 -7.11 -3.74 -1.31
C GLU A 46 -6.85 -2.56 -0.39
N PHE A 47 -7.14 -1.37 -0.86
CA PHE A 47 -6.82 -0.15 -0.12
C PHE A 47 -7.70 1.01 -0.58
N GLU A 48 -7.66 2.09 0.19
CA GLU A 48 -8.24 3.38 -0.19
C GLU A 48 -7.11 4.38 -0.41
N VAL A 49 -7.39 5.43 -1.16
CA VAL A 49 -6.42 6.48 -1.45
C VAL A 49 -6.85 7.77 -0.76
N GLU A 50 -5.92 8.37 -0.03
CA GLU A 50 -6.12 9.67 0.60
C GLU A 50 -5.15 10.67 -0.03
N GLN A 51 -5.67 11.82 -0.42
CA GLN A 51 -4.81 12.89 -0.96
C GLN A 51 -4.17 13.66 0.19
N ARG A 52 -2.86 13.78 0.14
CA ARG A 52 -2.08 14.53 1.13
C ARG A 52 -1.17 15.51 0.41
N ASP A 53 -0.50 16.37 1.16
CA ASP A 53 0.36 17.43 0.61
C ASP A 53 1.43 16.89 -0.34
N LYS A 54 1.93 15.69 -0.08
CA LYS A 54 2.97 15.07 -0.91
C LYS A 54 2.41 14.20 -2.02
N GLY A 55 1.09 14.09 -2.13
CA GLY A 55 0.43 13.30 -3.15
C GLY A 55 -0.45 12.20 -2.57
N PRO A 56 -0.88 11.23 -3.40
CA PRO A 56 -1.77 10.17 -2.95
C PRO A 56 -1.05 9.18 -2.03
N VAL A 57 -1.74 8.77 -0.97
CA VAL A 57 -1.23 7.81 0.01
C VAL A 57 -2.28 6.72 0.19
N ALA A 58 -1.84 5.46 0.21
CA ALA A 58 -2.74 4.34 0.47
C ALA A 58 -3.04 4.24 1.96
N ILE A 59 -4.31 4.03 2.28
CA ILE A 59 -4.78 3.83 3.65
C ILE A 59 -5.68 2.61 3.70
N LYS A 60 -5.90 2.08 4.90
CA LYS A 60 -6.74 0.91 5.13
C LYS A 60 -6.32 -0.26 4.24
N VAL A 61 -5.01 -0.45 4.11
CA VAL A 61 -4.44 -1.47 3.25
C VAL A 61 -4.60 -2.84 3.91
N LYS A 62 -5.12 -3.80 3.16
CA LYS A 62 -5.25 -5.19 3.60
C LYS A 62 -4.92 -6.13 2.45
N ARG A 63 -4.48 -7.33 2.78
CA ARG A 63 -4.19 -8.35 1.79
C ARG A 63 -5.49 -8.91 1.21
N VAL A 64 -5.46 -9.18 -0.08
CA VAL A 64 -6.56 -9.88 -0.76
C VAL A 64 -6.15 -11.32 -0.95
N GLU A 65 -7.00 -12.21 -0.49
CA GLU A 65 -6.77 -13.66 -0.66
C GLU A 65 -7.45 -14.19 -1.92
#